data_d52f65736bbeaa0927c032d48084cfa0
#
_entry.id   d52f65736bbeaa0927c032d48084cfa0
#
_cell.length_a   1.000
_cell.length_b   1.000
_cell.length_c   1.000
_cell.angle_alpha   90.00
_cell.angle_beta   90.00
_cell.angle_gamma   90.00
#
_symmetry.space_group_name_H-M   'P 1'
#
loop_
_entity.id
_entity.type
_entity.pdbx_description
1 polymer ?
#
loop_
_entity_poly.entity_id
_entity_poly.type
_entity_poly.pdbx_seq_one_letter_code
_entity_poly.pdbx_strand_id
1 'polypeptide(L)'
;MYQASAQLVRHLAAEYHIPLDRQHIIAHEDVPGELTAKQGRQHWDPGPYWNWQLYMSLLGAPTEPAGDVITINPNFATNRPPMTTCDSNGCTPLPAQGANFVYLRTGPSPTAPLIGDPILYPDGSPGTTQISDWTDKAVTGHQYVLADRQGDWTAIWFDGQKAWFNNPHGVNTRSANAPTVRAPVGVSTVNIYGRAFPQESDYPASIPFEPDWAPTPLTGWTLPAGQSYTVIGTEQASNYYARFDPVGVAGNHTLVTGADQYLVIDYNHRYLMVKASDVVLTPAC
;
A
#
# COMPACT_ATOMS: atom_id res chain seq x y z
N MET A 1 -4.08 -24.59 -4.81
CA MET A 1 -4.46 -23.34 -4.16
C MET A 1 -4.68 -22.21 -5.18
N TYR A 2 -3.69 -21.71 -5.94
CA TYR A 2 -3.81 -20.61 -6.90
C TYR A 2 -5.00 -20.71 -7.86
N GLN A 3 -5.19 -21.86 -8.51
CA GLN A 3 -6.28 -22.05 -9.48
C GLN A 3 -7.67 -21.92 -8.86
N ALA A 4 -7.89 -22.53 -7.69
CA ALA A 4 -9.18 -22.46 -7.02
C ALA A 4 -9.49 -21.02 -6.53
N SER A 5 -8.50 -20.34 -5.96
CA SER A 5 -8.62 -18.95 -5.56
C SER A 5 -8.89 -18.04 -6.76
N ALA A 6 -8.14 -18.20 -7.86
CA ALA A 6 -8.33 -17.40 -9.07
C ALA A 6 -9.71 -17.61 -9.71
N GLN A 7 -10.27 -18.83 -9.66
CA GLN A 7 -11.64 -19.10 -10.14
C GLN A 7 -12.68 -18.34 -9.31
N LEU A 8 -12.55 -18.36 -7.97
CA LEU A 8 -13.44 -17.65 -7.07
C LEU A 8 -13.34 -16.13 -7.30
N VAL A 9 -12.12 -15.59 -7.34
CA VAL A 9 -11.90 -14.15 -7.54
C VAL A 9 -12.44 -13.68 -8.89
N ARG A 10 -12.24 -14.43 -9.98
CA ARG A 10 -12.85 -14.09 -11.28
C ARG A 10 -14.37 -14.06 -11.22
N HIS A 11 -15.00 -15.00 -10.51
CA HIS A 11 -16.44 -15.02 -10.33
C HIS A 11 -16.93 -13.78 -9.58
N LEU A 12 -16.31 -13.46 -8.43
CA LEU A 12 -16.65 -12.28 -7.65
C LEU A 12 -16.36 -10.98 -8.40
N ALA A 13 -15.24 -10.89 -9.09
CA ALA A 13 -14.90 -9.72 -9.89
C ALA A 13 -15.92 -9.46 -11.03
N ALA A 14 -16.40 -10.51 -11.68
CA ALA A 14 -17.47 -10.40 -12.69
C ALA A 14 -18.81 -9.99 -12.08
N GLU A 15 -19.18 -10.56 -10.93
CA GLU A 15 -20.44 -10.27 -10.24
C GLU A 15 -20.50 -8.83 -9.72
N TYR A 16 -19.38 -8.35 -9.14
CA TYR A 16 -19.31 -7.03 -8.50
C TYR A 16 -18.60 -5.97 -9.35
N HIS A 17 -18.27 -6.28 -10.61
CA HIS A 17 -17.61 -5.37 -11.56
C HIS A 17 -16.26 -4.85 -11.04
N ILE A 18 -15.47 -5.70 -10.36
CA ILE A 18 -14.15 -5.36 -9.83
C ILE A 18 -13.11 -5.51 -10.95
N PRO A 19 -12.28 -4.48 -11.24
CA PRO A 19 -11.18 -4.61 -12.19
C PRO A 19 -10.18 -5.69 -11.78
N LEU A 20 -9.68 -6.45 -12.76
CA LEU A 20 -8.69 -7.51 -12.53
C LEU A 20 -7.27 -6.93 -12.67
N ASP A 21 -6.88 -6.07 -11.75
CA ASP A 21 -5.54 -5.50 -11.63
C ASP A 21 -5.03 -5.56 -10.18
N ARG A 22 -3.77 -5.17 -9.93
CA ARG A 22 -3.18 -5.24 -8.59
C ARG A 22 -3.64 -4.10 -7.66
N GLN A 23 -4.30 -3.09 -8.18
CA GLN A 23 -4.88 -2.00 -7.41
C GLN A 23 -6.24 -2.39 -6.79
N HIS A 24 -6.91 -3.40 -7.37
CA HIS A 24 -8.22 -3.90 -6.90
C HIS A 24 -8.15 -5.33 -6.35
N ILE A 25 -7.17 -6.13 -6.77
CA ILE A 25 -6.90 -7.48 -6.23
C ILE A 25 -5.69 -7.36 -5.31
N ILE A 26 -5.95 -7.01 -4.08
CA ILE A 26 -4.93 -6.68 -3.08
C ILE A 26 -4.67 -7.82 -2.10
N ALA A 27 -3.58 -7.71 -1.34
CA ALA A 27 -3.23 -8.61 -0.25
C ALA A 27 -3.68 -8.04 1.10
N HIS A 28 -3.67 -8.85 2.13
CA HIS A 28 -3.93 -8.39 3.49
C HIS A 28 -2.81 -7.42 3.97
N GLU A 29 -1.58 -7.68 3.57
CA GLU A 29 -0.43 -6.80 3.83
C GLU A 29 -0.57 -5.38 3.24
N ASP A 30 -1.36 -5.22 2.17
CA ASP A 30 -1.61 -3.93 1.51
C ASP A 30 -2.62 -3.06 2.29
N VAL A 31 -3.35 -3.64 3.27
CA VAL A 31 -4.39 -2.95 4.05
C VAL A 31 -3.76 -2.28 5.28
N PRO A 32 -3.88 -0.95 5.43
CA PRO A 32 -3.34 -0.24 6.56
C PRO A 32 -4.17 -0.45 7.84
N GLY A 33 -3.54 -0.26 8.99
CA GLY A 33 -4.27 -0.01 10.23
C GLY A 33 -4.94 1.36 10.20
N GLU A 34 -6.12 1.48 10.80
CA GLU A 34 -6.88 2.74 10.80
C GLU A 34 -6.27 3.82 11.70
N LEU A 35 -5.40 3.45 12.65
CA LEU A 35 -4.72 4.33 13.59
C LEU A 35 -3.22 4.05 13.62
N THR A 36 -2.40 5.05 13.95
CA THR A 36 -0.95 4.92 14.06
C THR A 36 -0.53 3.74 14.95
N ALA A 37 -1.15 3.60 16.13
CA ALA A 37 -0.84 2.52 17.08
C ALA A 37 -1.16 1.10 16.58
N LYS A 38 -1.91 1.00 15.48
CA LYS A 38 -2.29 -0.30 14.89
C LYS A 38 -1.43 -0.72 13.70
N GLN A 39 -0.55 0.16 13.19
CA GLN A 39 0.27 -0.15 12.01
C GLN A 39 1.20 -1.35 12.23
N GLY A 40 1.83 -1.48 13.38
CA GLY A 40 2.71 -2.60 13.71
C GLY A 40 2.01 -3.93 14.01
N ARG A 41 0.68 -3.97 13.99
CA ARG A 41 -0.13 -5.18 14.26
C ARG A 41 -0.81 -5.73 13.03
N GLN A 42 -0.53 -5.15 11.86
CA GLN A 42 -1.13 -5.61 10.62
C GLN A 42 -0.53 -6.94 10.19
N HIS A 43 -1.35 -7.75 9.55
CA HIS A 43 -0.92 -9.02 8.98
C HIS A 43 -0.02 -8.79 7.77
N TRP A 44 0.79 -9.78 7.43
CA TRP A 44 1.75 -9.73 6.31
C TRP A 44 1.50 -10.83 5.27
N ASP A 45 0.31 -11.43 5.30
CA ASP A 45 -0.08 -12.46 4.32
C ASP A 45 -0.62 -11.85 3.01
N PRO A 46 -0.43 -12.51 1.87
CA PRO A 46 0.10 -13.88 1.68
C PRO A 46 1.63 -13.97 1.75
N GLY A 47 2.35 -12.89 1.94
CA GLY A 47 3.77 -12.86 2.16
C GLY A 47 4.64 -12.90 0.90
N PRO A 48 5.98 -12.81 1.07
CA PRO A 48 6.93 -12.58 -0.03
C PRO A 48 7.06 -13.75 -1.01
N TYR A 49 6.55 -14.92 -0.65
CA TYR A 49 6.59 -16.12 -1.50
C TYR A 49 5.31 -16.34 -2.32
N TRP A 50 4.35 -15.41 -2.25
CA TRP A 50 3.19 -15.42 -3.13
C TRP A 50 3.56 -14.95 -4.53
N ASN A 51 3.35 -15.79 -5.54
CA ASN A 51 3.68 -15.45 -6.92
C ASN A 51 2.55 -14.62 -7.57
N TRP A 52 2.61 -13.30 -7.41
CA TRP A 52 1.66 -12.37 -7.99
C TRP A 52 1.61 -12.45 -9.53
N GLN A 53 2.74 -12.64 -10.21
CA GLN A 53 2.76 -12.76 -11.68
C GLN A 53 1.94 -13.94 -12.16
N LEU A 54 2.11 -15.11 -11.53
CA LEU A 54 1.30 -16.29 -11.82
C LEU A 54 -0.17 -16.03 -11.46
N TYR A 55 -0.45 -15.45 -10.30
CA TYR A 55 -1.81 -15.23 -9.84
C TYR A 55 -2.59 -14.31 -10.77
N MET A 56 -2.03 -13.15 -11.14
CA MET A 56 -2.65 -12.21 -12.07
C MET A 56 -2.82 -12.80 -13.47
N SER A 57 -1.88 -13.64 -13.93
CA SER A 57 -2.05 -14.36 -15.20
C SER A 57 -3.21 -15.37 -15.16
N LEU A 58 -3.42 -16.06 -14.05
CA LEU A 58 -4.56 -16.96 -13.85
C LEU A 58 -5.91 -16.20 -13.78
N LEU A 59 -5.89 -14.96 -13.32
CA LEU A 59 -7.05 -14.08 -13.35
C LEU A 59 -7.36 -13.57 -14.77
N GLY A 60 -6.41 -13.58 -15.68
CA GLY A 60 -6.53 -12.98 -17.01
C GLY A 60 -6.39 -11.46 -16.96
N ALA A 61 -5.63 -10.94 -16.02
CA ALA A 61 -5.40 -9.50 -15.88
C ALA A 61 -4.82 -8.89 -17.16
N PRO A 62 -5.28 -7.70 -17.58
CA PRO A 62 -4.75 -7.01 -18.76
C PRO A 62 -3.32 -6.54 -18.53
N THR A 63 -2.60 -6.29 -19.62
CA THR A 63 -1.29 -5.61 -19.56
C THR A 63 -1.54 -4.11 -19.38
N GLU A 64 -0.87 -3.50 -18.42
CA GLU A 64 -0.99 -2.06 -18.17
C GLU A 64 -0.34 -1.22 -19.27
N PRO A 65 -0.92 -0.05 -19.61
CA PRO A 65 -0.34 0.87 -20.56
C PRO A 65 0.94 1.51 -20.02
N ALA A 66 1.84 1.94 -20.92
CA ALA A 66 3.04 2.68 -20.55
C ALA A 66 2.73 4.14 -20.16
N GLY A 67 3.45 4.68 -19.17
CA GLY A 67 3.30 6.07 -18.69
C GLY A 67 4.43 6.49 -17.74
N ASP A 68 4.18 7.51 -16.92
CA ASP A 68 5.17 8.19 -16.10
C ASP A 68 5.43 7.55 -14.73
N VAL A 69 4.69 6.51 -14.39
CA VAL A 69 4.91 5.71 -13.17
C VAL A 69 5.54 4.38 -13.51
N ILE A 70 6.06 3.70 -12.52
CA ILE A 70 6.62 2.36 -12.66
C ILE A 70 5.85 1.37 -11.80
N THR A 71 5.56 0.20 -12.36
CA THR A 71 5.03 -0.96 -11.65
C THR A 71 6.19 -1.86 -11.25
N ILE A 72 6.28 -2.26 -10.00
CA ILE A 72 7.26 -3.24 -9.52
C ILE A 72 6.94 -4.61 -10.11
N ASN A 73 7.93 -5.23 -10.75
CA ASN A 73 7.71 -6.49 -11.45
C ASN A 73 8.99 -7.34 -11.59
N PRO A 74 9.68 -7.67 -10.48
CA PRO A 74 10.82 -8.58 -10.54
C PRO A 74 10.37 -9.95 -11.03
N ASN A 75 11.23 -10.65 -11.79
CA ASN A 75 10.94 -12.01 -12.21
C ASN A 75 10.95 -12.94 -10.99
N PHE A 76 9.79 -13.44 -10.59
CA PHE A 76 9.61 -14.25 -9.38
C PHE A 76 10.54 -15.47 -9.30
N ALA A 77 10.79 -16.14 -10.41
CA ALA A 77 11.60 -17.37 -10.40
C ALA A 77 13.09 -17.10 -10.13
N THR A 78 13.60 -15.94 -10.55
CA THR A 78 15.01 -15.58 -10.45
C THR A 78 15.31 -14.54 -9.37
N ASN A 79 14.31 -13.80 -8.92
CA ASN A 79 14.43 -12.84 -7.83
C ASN A 79 14.45 -13.58 -6.49
N ARG A 80 15.63 -13.75 -5.91
CA ARG A 80 15.87 -14.54 -4.68
C ARG A 80 16.62 -13.70 -3.65
N PRO A 81 16.00 -12.64 -3.11
CA PRO A 81 16.63 -11.82 -2.10
C PRO A 81 16.89 -12.63 -0.82
N PRO A 82 17.99 -12.34 -0.09
CA PRO A 82 18.22 -12.97 1.20
C PRO A 82 17.15 -12.57 2.20
N MET A 83 16.56 -13.53 2.91
CA MET A 83 15.58 -13.30 3.97
C MET A 83 15.95 -14.10 5.21
N THR A 84 15.46 -13.63 6.34
CA THR A 84 15.63 -14.27 7.65
C THR A 84 14.29 -14.50 8.32
N THR A 85 14.24 -15.45 9.24
CA THR A 85 13.20 -15.53 10.27
C THR A 85 13.83 -15.34 11.62
N CYS A 86 13.17 -14.64 12.53
CA CYS A 86 13.72 -14.32 13.84
C CYS A 86 12.79 -14.81 14.96
N ASP A 87 13.39 -15.32 16.02
CA ASP A 87 12.72 -15.72 17.27
C ASP A 87 13.50 -15.21 18.49
N SER A 88 13.16 -15.68 19.68
CA SER A 88 13.84 -15.30 20.92
C SER A 88 15.33 -15.71 20.99
N ASN A 89 15.77 -16.62 20.11
CA ASN A 89 17.16 -17.12 20.05
C ASN A 89 17.99 -16.41 18.98
N GLY A 90 17.37 -15.54 18.19
CA GLY A 90 18.02 -14.77 17.12
C GLY A 90 17.41 -15.00 15.73
N CYS A 91 18.15 -14.55 14.72
CA CYS A 91 17.70 -14.62 13.33
C CYS A 91 18.40 -15.73 12.57
N THR A 92 17.65 -16.52 11.84
CA THR A 92 18.14 -17.63 10.98
C THR A 92 17.87 -17.33 9.52
N PRO A 93 18.86 -17.46 8.62
CA PRO A 93 18.64 -17.32 7.18
C PRO A 93 17.62 -18.32 6.64
N LEU A 94 16.72 -17.86 5.77
CA LEU A 94 15.79 -18.70 5.04
C LEU A 94 16.44 -19.24 3.76
N PRO A 95 16.04 -20.44 3.28
CA PRO A 95 16.46 -20.95 1.98
C PRO A 95 16.12 -19.98 0.85
N ALA A 96 17.06 -19.80 -0.10
CA ALA A 96 16.85 -18.93 -1.25
C ALA A 96 15.73 -19.47 -2.15
N GLN A 97 14.69 -18.70 -2.32
CA GLN A 97 13.54 -19.04 -3.18
C GLN A 97 12.96 -17.78 -3.85
N GLY A 98 12.08 -17.96 -4.83
CA GLY A 98 11.45 -16.86 -5.55
C GLY A 98 10.66 -15.95 -4.62
N ALA A 99 10.79 -14.63 -4.83
CA ALA A 99 10.11 -13.62 -4.04
C ALA A 99 9.48 -12.52 -4.91
N ASN A 100 8.42 -11.92 -4.41
CA ASN A 100 7.55 -10.98 -5.13
C ASN A 100 7.87 -9.50 -4.86
N PHE A 101 9.04 -9.16 -4.35
CA PHE A 101 9.40 -7.80 -3.97
C PHE A 101 10.85 -7.44 -4.35
N VAL A 102 11.18 -6.18 -4.28
CA VAL A 102 12.54 -5.66 -4.29
C VAL A 102 12.85 -4.94 -2.97
N TYR A 103 14.07 -5.11 -2.44
CA TYR A 103 14.51 -4.34 -1.26
C TYR A 103 14.76 -2.88 -1.61
N LEU A 104 14.31 -2.01 -0.72
CA LEU A 104 14.47 -0.57 -0.76
C LEU A 104 15.58 -0.12 0.17
N ARG A 105 16.44 0.79 -0.32
CA ARG A 105 17.61 1.29 0.39
C ARG A 105 17.63 2.81 0.44
N THR A 106 18.39 3.34 1.38
CA THR A 106 18.57 4.79 1.57
C THR A 106 19.42 5.45 0.46
N GLY A 107 20.12 4.66 -0.36
CA GLY A 107 20.97 5.15 -1.43
C GLY A 107 21.21 4.12 -2.54
N PRO A 108 21.77 4.56 -3.69
CA PRO A 108 22.03 3.71 -4.86
C PRO A 108 23.30 2.85 -4.69
N SER A 109 23.31 1.98 -3.67
CA SER A 109 24.42 1.09 -3.34
C SER A 109 23.95 -0.19 -2.70
N PRO A 110 24.55 -1.35 -2.98
CA PRO A 110 24.24 -2.61 -2.32
C PRO A 110 24.58 -2.60 -0.82
N THR A 111 25.44 -1.69 -0.39
CA THR A 111 25.86 -1.52 1.01
C THR A 111 25.09 -0.42 1.74
N ALA A 112 24.27 0.37 1.04
CA ALA A 112 23.41 1.35 1.70
C ALA A 112 22.41 0.62 2.63
N PRO A 113 22.10 1.17 3.82
CA PRO A 113 21.09 0.60 4.71
C PRO A 113 19.76 0.39 4.00
N LEU A 114 19.00 -0.59 4.44
CA LEU A 114 17.58 -0.69 4.09
C LEU A 114 16.84 0.51 4.67
N ILE A 115 15.79 0.97 4.01
CA ILE A 115 14.97 2.04 4.57
C ILE A 115 14.20 1.53 5.79
N GLY A 116 13.90 2.41 6.74
CA GLY A 116 13.03 2.14 7.88
C GLY A 116 11.75 2.95 7.76
N ASP A 117 10.65 2.39 8.21
CA ASP A 117 9.36 3.05 8.28
C ASP A 117 9.31 3.95 9.53
N PRO A 118 8.96 5.23 9.43
CA PRO A 118 9.01 6.15 10.56
C PRO A 118 8.00 5.83 11.69
N ILE A 119 6.98 5.04 11.43
CA ILE A 119 6.04 4.56 12.47
C ILE A 119 6.56 3.31 13.18
N LEU A 120 7.11 2.36 12.43
CA LEU A 120 7.56 1.08 12.98
C LEU A 120 8.98 1.14 13.53
N TYR A 121 9.79 2.06 13.00
CA TYR A 121 11.16 2.35 13.44
C TYR A 121 11.31 3.84 13.81
N PRO A 122 10.60 4.32 14.86
CA PRO A 122 10.59 5.75 15.22
C PRO A 122 11.93 6.26 15.73
N ASP A 123 12.88 5.37 16.04
CA ASP A 123 14.25 5.67 16.40
C ASP A 123 15.17 5.87 15.17
N GLY A 124 14.63 5.73 13.94
CA GLY A 124 15.37 5.84 12.70
C GLY A 124 16.22 4.61 12.37
N SER A 125 16.01 3.48 13.05
CA SER A 125 16.70 2.24 12.70
C SER A 125 16.27 1.75 11.31
N PRO A 126 17.16 1.06 10.57
CA PRO A 126 16.84 0.53 9.25
C PRO A 126 15.86 -0.64 9.35
N GLY A 127 15.13 -0.88 8.25
CA GLY A 127 14.41 -2.11 8.03
C GLY A 127 15.33 -3.34 8.01
N THR A 128 14.74 -4.53 8.05
CA THR A 128 15.46 -5.80 8.22
C THR A 128 15.15 -6.79 7.11
N THR A 129 15.98 -7.81 6.96
CA THR A 129 15.69 -8.92 6.05
C THR A 129 14.68 -9.93 6.61
N GLN A 130 14.07 -9.65 7.76
CA GLN A 130 13.05 -10.53 8.35
C GLN A 130 11.85 -10.68 7.42
N ILE A 131 11.34 -11.89 7.29
CA ILE A 131 10.28 -12.24 6.35
C ILE A 131 8.98 -11.45 6.60
N SER A 132 8.69 -11.09 7.84
CA SER A 132 7.52 -10.31 8.25
C SER A 132 7.74 -8.78 8.27
N ASP A 133 8.96 -8.32 7.99
CA ASP A 133 9.26 -6.90 7.90
C ASP A 133 8.97 -6.39 6.48
N TRP A 134 7.95 -5.58 6.31
CA TRP A 134 7.53 -5.01 5.03
C TRP A 134 7.94 -3.55 4.84
N THR A 135 8.62 -2.96 5.79
CA THR A 135 8.99 -1.54 5.79
C THR A 135 9.93 -1.14 4.65
N ASP A 136 10.68 -2.10 4.14
CA ASP A 136 11.74 -1.94 3.14
C ASP A 136 11.49 -2.73 1.85
N LYS A 137 10.24 -3.11 1.57
CA LYS A 137 9.89 -3.96 0.44
C LYS A 137 8.87 -3.31 -0.48
N ALA A 138 9.24 -3.11 -1.75
CA ALA A 138 8.30 -2.74 -2.79
C ALA A 138 7.81 -4.00 -3.50
N VAL A 139 6.49 -4.24 -3.44
CA VAL A 139 5.84 -5.50 -3.82
C VAL A 139 5.43 -5.49 -5.30
N THR A 140 5.45 -6.65 -5.93
CA THR A 140 5.01 -6.84 -7.32
C THR A 140 3.59 -6.35 -7.54
N GLY A 141 3.44 -5.47 -8.53
CA GLY A 141 2.19 -4.89 -8.98
C GLY A 141 1.87 -3.53 -8.38
N HIS A 142 2.55 -3.12 -7.29
CA HIS A 142 2.44 -1.75 -6.79
C HIS A 142 3.04 -0.75 -7.78
N GLN A 143 2.45 0.44 -7.83
CA GLN A 143 2.77 1.50 -8.77
C GLN A 143 3.31 2.74 -8.05
N TYR A 144 4.53 3.12 -8.38
CA TYR A 144 5.20 4.24 -7.72
C TYR A 144 5.67 5.28 -8.73
N VAL A 145 5.67 6.54 -8.29
CA VAL A 145 6.26 7.63 -9.05
C VAL A 145 7.78 7.53 -8.97
N LEU A 146 8.43 7.61 -10.15
CA LEU A 146 9.87 7.63 -10.27
C LEU A 146 10.44 8.89 -9.59
N ALA A 147 11.37 8.71 -8.67
CA ALA A 147 12.03 9.81 -7.96
C ALA A 147 13.41 10.14 -8.55
N ASP A 148 14.17 9.11 -9.01
CA ASP A 148 15.53 9.30 -9.53
C ASP A 148 16.06 8.04 -10.24
N ARG A 149 17.17 8.17 -10.97
CA ARG A 149 17.92 7.04 -11.54
C ARG A 149 19.42 7.31 -11.48
N GLN A 150 20.19 6.30 -11.09
CA GLN A 150 21.66 6.38 -11.07
C GLN A 150 22.28 5.02 -11.42
N GLY A 151 22.81 4.91 -12.64
CA GLY A 151 23.34 3.64 -13.16
C GLY A 151 22.28 2.54 -13.13
N ASP A 152 22.57 1.43 -12.46
CA ASP A 152 21.67 0.29 -12.29
C ASP A 152 20.66 0.46 -11.15
N TRP A 153 20.54 1.66 -10.59
CA TRP A 153 19.66 1.95 -9.47
C TRP A 153 18.51 2.83 -9.90
N THR A 154 17.32 2.52 -9.42
CA THR A 154 16.10 3.29 -9.58
C THR A 154 15.60 3.72 -8.21
N ALA A 155 15.15 4.95 -8.06
CA ALA A 155 14.49 5.45 -6.86
C ALA A 155 13.03 5.75 -7.12
N ILE A 156 12.23 5.50 -6.09
CA ILE A 156 10.79 5.81 -6.02
C ILE A 156 10.49 6.67 -4.81
N TRP A 157 9.38 7.38 -4.84
CA TRP A 157 8.80 7.93 -3.62
C TRP A 157 8.05 6.82 -2.90
N PHE A 158 8.45 6.57 -1.65
CA PHE A 158 7.96 5.48 -0.84
C PHE A 158 8.03 5.90 0.63
N ASP A 159 6.94 5.83 1.35
CA ASP A 159 6.92 6.08 2.80
C ASP A 159 7.46 7.46 3.21
N GLY A 160 7.11 8.50 2.44
CA GLY A 160 7.58 9.86 2.69
C GLY A 160 9.06 10.10 2.38
N GLN A 161 9.77 9.17 1.78
CA GLN A 161 11.21 9.25 1.51
C GLN A 161 11.57 8.77 0.10
N LYS A 162 12.81 9.09 -0.33
CA LYS A 162 13.38 8.56 -1.57
C LYS A 162 14.00 7.20 -1.27
N ALA A 163 13.48 6.15 -1.92
CA ALA A 163 13.88 4.77 -1.70
C ALA A 163 14.48 4.15 -2.96
N TRP A 164 15.67 3.57 -2.86
CA TRP A 164 16.44 3.05 -3.97
C TRP A 164 16.41 1.53 -4.04
N PHE A 165 16.29 0.96 -5.23
CA PHE A 165 16.44 -0.47 -5.47
C PHE A 165 17.29 -0.75 -6.71
N ASN A 166 17.91 -1.92 -6.73
CA ASN A 166 18.70 -2.35 -7.88
C ASN A 166 17.77 -2.74 -9.03
N ASN A 167 17.95 -2.11 -10.18
CA ASN A 167 17.08 -2.28 -11.36
C ASN A 167 17.89 -2.16 -12.66
N PRO A 168 18.90 -3.00 -12.87
CA PRO A 168 19.74 -2.93 -14.07
C PRO A 168 18.88 -3.07 -15.32
N HIS A 169 19.02 -2.15 -16.25
CA HIS A 169 18.24 -2.11 -17.49
C HIS A 169 16.71 -2.15 -17.31
N GLY A 170 16.19 -1.83 -16.12
CA GLY A 170 14.74 -1.83 -15.85
C GLY A 170 14.12 -3.21 -15.66
N VAL A 171 14.92 -4.27 -15.42
CA VAL A 171 14.43 -5.67 -15.36
C VAL A 171 13.42 -5.95 -14.25
N ASN A 172 13.39 -5.11 -13.20
CA ASN A 172 12.51 -5.26 -12.06
C ASN A 172 11.27 -4.37 -12.11
N THR A 173 11.06 -3.67 -13.24
CA THR A 173 9.93 -2.73 -13.39
C THR A 173 9.27 -2.83 -14.76
N ARG A 174 8.03 -2.36 -14.82
CA ARG A 174 7.35 -1.99 -16.07
C ARG A 174 6.91 -0.54 -15.97
N SER A 175 6.82 0.14 -17.13
CA SER A 175 6.19 1.45 -17.19
C SER A 175 4.67 1.30 -17.04
N ALA A 176 4.05 2.21 -16.32
CA ALA A 176 2.60 2.29 -16.14
C ALA A 176 2.12 3.73 -16.26
N ASN A 177 0.84 3.92 -16.49
CA ASN A 177 0.19 5.22 -16.56
C ASN A 177 -0.92 5.28 -15.50
N ALA A 178 -0.76 6.19 -14.54
CA ALA A 178 -1.73 6.35 -13.46
C ALA A 178 -1.82 7.82 -13.03
N PRO A 179 -2.96 8.27 -12.50
CA PRO A 179 -3.05 9.59 -11.90
C PRO A 179 -2.14 9.68 -10.67
N THR A 180 -1.67 10.89 -10.37
CA THR A 180 -0.79 11.13 -9.22
C THR A 180 -1.26 12.30 -8.38
N VAL A 181 -0.89 12.31 -7.11
CA VAL A 181 -1.13 13.44 -6.19
C VAL A 181 0.17 13.99 -5.63
N ARG A 182 0.14 15.27 -5.30
CA ARG A 182 1.23 15.98 -4.63
C ARG A 182 0.69 17.05 -3.69
N ALA A 183 1.53 17.51 -2.77
CA ALA A 183 1.18 18.66 -1.93
C ALA A 183 0.97 19.94 -2.78
N PRO A 184 0.00 20.81 -2.42
CA PRO A 184 -0.16 22.12 -3.03
C PRO A 184 1.07 23.01 -2.82
N VAL A 185 1.26 24.01 -3.69
CA VAL A 185 2.33 24.99 -3.53
C VAL A 185 2.19 25.72 -2.19
N GLY A 186 3.26 25.78 -1.41
CA GLY A 186 3.30 26.41 -0.09
C GLY A 186 2.89 25.48 1.07
N VAL A 187 2.44 24.26 0.79
CA VAL A 187 2.16 23.24 1.81
C VAL A 187 3.39 22.34 1.93
N SER A 188 3.97 22.27 3.12
CA SER A 188 5.18 21.46 3.36
C SER A 188 4.90 19.96 3.43
N THR A 189 3.76 19.59 4.01
CA THR A 189 3.32 18.18 4.18
C THR A 189 1.81 18.08 4.13
N VAL A 190 1.29 16.97 3.60
CA VAL A 190 -0.13 16.61 3.64
C VAL A 190 -0.31 15.40 4.57
N ASN A 191 -1.42 15.39 5.30
CA ASN A 191 -1.77 14.32 6.21
C ASN A 191 -2.13 13.02 5.45
N ILE A 192 -1.73 11.89 6.01
CA ILE A 192 -2.07 10.55 5.55
C ILE A 192 -3.06 9.91 6.53
N TYR A 193 -4.02 9.17 6.00
CA TYR A 193 -5.07 8.50 6.76
C TYR A 193 -5.10 7.01 6.45
N GLY A 194 -5.41 6.19 7.46
CA GLY A 194 -5.60 4.74 7.31
C GLY A 194 -7.04 4.34 6.98
N ARG A 195 -7.96 5.31 6.95
CA ARG A 195 -9.40 5.09 6.68
C ARG A 195 -10.08 6.38 6.20
N ALA A 196 -11.19 6.23 5.48
CA ALA A 196 -12.06 7.32 5.03
C ALA A 196 -13.35 7.36 5.86
N PHE A 197 -13.27 7.74 7.13
CA PHE A 197 -14.45 7.83 8.00
C PHE A 197 -15.08 9.23 7.95
N PRO A 198 -16.42 9.34 8.20
CA PRO A 198 -17.14 10.60 8.30
C PRO A 198 -16.67 11.43 9.50
N GLN A 199 -16.88 12.74 9.44
CA GLN A 199 -16.72 13.63 10.58
C GLN A 199 -17.82 13.36 11.62
N GLU A 200 -17.59 13.72 12.89
CA GLU A 200 -18.61 13.59 13.95
C GLU A 200 -19.94 14.24 13.56
N SER A 201 -19.88 15.40 12.91
CA SER A 201 -21.06 16.15 12.45
C SER A 201 -21.90 15.45 11.38
N ASP A 202 -21.34 14.43 10.70
CA ASP A 202 -22.04 13.67 9.66
C ASP A 202 -22.92 12.55 10.25
N TYR A 203 -22.71 12.22 11.53
CA TYR A 203 -23.48 11.15 12.17
C TYR A 203 -24.85 11.66 12.63
N PRO A 204 -25.93 10.95 12.30
CA PRO A 204 -27.26 11.30 12.81
C PRO A 204 -27.34 11.08 14.34
N ALA A 205 -28.13 11.90 15.03
CA ALA A 205 -28.28 11.85 16.50
C ALA A 205 -28.73 10.47 17.05
N SER A 206 -29.26 9.62 16.20
CA SER A 206 -29.66 8.24 16.56
C SER A 206 -28.47 7.27 16.65
N ILE A 207 -27.28 7.67 16.19
CA ILE A 207 -26.07 6.85 16.21
C ILE A 207 -25.09 7.52 17.19
N PRO A 208 -24.71 6.84 18.30
CA PRO A 208 -23.69 7.36 19.18
C PRO A 208 -22.35 7.40 18.46
N PHE A 209 -21.71 8.57 18.42
CA PHE A 209 -20.37 8.70 17.84
C PHE A 209 -19.32 8.15 18.81
N GLU A 210 -18.47 7.26 18.33
CA GLU A 210 -17.34 6.76 19.09
C GLU A 210 -16.08 7.57 18.73
N PRO A 211 -15.30 8.06 19.71
CA PRO A 211 -14.10 8.88 19.44
C PRO A 211 -13.10 8.21 18.47
N ASP A 212 -13.00 6.90 18.51
CA ASP A 212 -12.16 6.12 17.60
C ASP A 212 -12.63 6.18 16.13
N TRP A 213 -13.83 6.66 15.86
CA TRP A 213 -14.33 6.83 14.49
C TRP A 213 -13.94 8.16 13.87
N ALA A 214 -13.37 9.08 14.62
CA ALA A 214 -12.87 10.33 14.06
C ALA A 214 -11.82 10.05 12.97
N PRO A 215 -11.88 10.75 11.82
CA PRO A 215 -10.86 10.63 10.77
C PRO A 215 -9.55 11.28 11.25
N THR A 216 -8.73 10.50 11.95
CA THR A 216 -7.49 10.95 12.55
C THR A 216 -6.31 10.67 11.63
N PRO A 217 -5.45 11.66 11.31
CA PRO A 217 -4.23 11.43 10.56
C PRO A 217 -3.30 10.44 11.25
N LEU A 218 -2.60 9.65 10.47
CA LEU A 218 -1.55 8.76 10.95
C LEU A 218 -0.32 9.60 11.32
N THR A 219 0.07 9.56 12.58
CA THR A 219 1.25 10.29 13.07
C THR A 219 2.52 9.57 12.63
N GLY A 220 3.41 10.28 11.96
CA GLY A 220 4.68 9.73 11.46
C GLY A 220 4.68 9.54 9.95
N TRP A 221 3.54 9.36 9.31
CA TRP A 221 3.40 9.31 7.85
C TRP A 221 2.82 10.60 7.30
N THR A 222 3.49 11.17 6.32
CA THR A 222 3.03 12.38 5.61
C THR A 222 3.40 12.31 4.14
N LEU A 223 2.72 13.10 3.31
CA LEU A 223 3.14 13.35 1.93
C LEU A 223 3.92 14.68 1.92
N PRO A 224 5.27 14.65 1.81
CA PRO A 224 6.08 15.85 1.81
C PRO A 224 6.00 16.63 0.50
N ALA A 225 6.23 17.93 0.56
CA ALA A 225 6.40 18.76 -0.63
C ALA A 225 7.51 18.23 -1.55
N GLY A 226 7.26 18.27 -2.86
CA GLY A 226 8.21 17.77 -3.87
C GLY A 226 8.13 16.27 -4.13
N GLN A 227 7.30 15.54 -3.41
CA GLN A 227 7.00 14.14 -3.67
C GLN A 227 5.63 14.00 -4.36
N SER A 228 5.47 12.91 -5.12
CA SER A 228 4.20 12.55 -5.74
C SER A 228 3.93 11.05 -5.54
N TYR A 229 2.66 10.71 -5.39
CA TYR A 229 2.21 9.33 -5.15
C TYR A 229 1.12 8.95 -6.14
N THR A 230 1.09 7.70 -6.54
CA THR A 230 0.13 7.15 -7.49
C THR A 230 -1.25 7.04 -6.82
N VAL A 231 -2.29 7.47 -7.52
CA VAL A 231 -3.68 7.30 -7.11
C VAL A 231 -4.23 6.03 -7.72
N ILE A 232 -4.83 5.18 -6.90
CA ILE A 232 -5.41 3.90 -7.32
C ILE A 232 -6.92 3.88 -7.18
N GLY A 233 -7.52 4.82 -6.46
CA GLY A 233 -8.97 4.87 -6.25
C GLY A 233 -9.42 6.14 -5.57
N THR A 234 -10.74 6.25 -5.43
CA THR A 234 -11.42 7.34 -4.72
C THR A 234 -12.43 6.76 -3.75
N GLU A 235 -12.42 7.23 -2.52
CA GLU A 235 -13.32 6.78 -1.47
C GLU A 235 -14.16 7.95 -0.94
N GLN A 236 -15.46 7.73 -0.81
CA GLN A 236 -16.33 8.64 -0.06
C GLN A 236 -16.25 8.30 1.43
N ALA A 237 -16.08 9.31 2.28
CA ALA A 237 -16.12 9.13 3.72
C ALA A 237 -17.39 8.36 4.11
N SER A 238 -17.22 7.19 4.71
CA SER A 238 -18.35 6.35 5.11
C SER A 238 -18.03 5.46 6.30
N ASN A 239 -19.06 5.15 7.09
CA ASN A 239 -18.97 4.20 8.18
C ASN A 239 -20.30 3.44 8.30
N TYR A 240 -20.23 2.12 8.37
CA TYR A 240 -21.40 1.29 8.54
C TYR A 240 -21.61 0.96 10.02
N TYR A 241 -22.59 1.62 10.64
CA TYR A 241 -23.02 1.32 11.98
C TYR A 241 -23.97 0.12 11.99
N ALA A 242 -23.71 -0.84 12.86
CA ALA A 242 -24.60 -1.94 13.10
C ALA A 242 -24.66 -2.30 14.59
N ARG A 243 -25.86 -2.37 15.14
CA ARG A 243 -26.10 -2.90 16.49
C ARG A 243 -26.89 -4.20 16.39
N PHE A 244 -26.30 -5.27 16.87
CA PHE A 244 -26.92 -6.59 16.88
C PHE A 244 -27.54 -6.87 18.25
N ASP A 245 -28.68 -7.55 18.25
CA ASP A 245 -29.26 -8.11 19.47
C ASP A 245 -28.47 -9.35 19.94
N PRO A 246 -28.77 -9.90 21.13
CA PRO A 246 -28.07 -11.09 21.66
C PRO A 246 -28.15 -12.35 20.79
N VAL A 247 -29.08 -12.40 19.82
CA VAL A 247 -29.25 -13.54 18.91
C VAL A 247 -28.68 -13.25 17.51
N GLY A 248 -28.01 -12.10 17.34
CA GLY A 248 -27.31 -11.76 16.11
C GLY A 248 -28.18 -11.11 15.03
N VAL A 249 -29.38 -10.67 15.35
CA VAL A 249 -30.23 -9.92 14.42
C VAL A 249 -29.87 -8.44 14.47
N ALA A 250 -29.66 -7.83 13.32
CA ALA A 250 -29.36 -6.40 13.21
C ALA A 250 -30.63 -5.58 13.52
N GLY A 251 -30.70 -5.03 14.74
CA GLY A 251 -31.81 -4.18 15.18
C GLY A 251 -31.72 -2.74 14.71
N ASN A 252 -30.50 -2.24 14.51
CA ASN A 252 -30.24 -0.92 13.94
C ASN A 252 -28.96 -1.01 13.11
N HIS A 253 -29.07 -0.72 11.83
CA HIS A 253 -27.91 -0.63 10.93
C HIS A 253 -28.10 0.53 9.97
N THR A 254 -27.06 1.31 9.78
CA THR A 254 -27.09 2.53 8.97
C THR A 254 -25.73 2.76 8.33
N LEU A 255 -25.70 3.00 7.01
CA LEU A 255 -24.54 3.55 6.37
C LEU A 255 -24.53 5.07 6.60
N VAL A 256 -23.55 5.54 7.35
CA VAL A 256 -23.28 6.98 7.50
C VAL A 256 -22.34 7.39 6.39
N THR A 257 -22.73 8.40 5.61
CA THR A 257 -21.90 8.96 4.54
C THR A 257 -21.55 10.39 4.88
N GLY A 258 -20.26 10.71 4.93
CA GLY A 258 -19.75 12.06 5.19
C GLY A 258 -19.54 12.85 3.91
N ALA A 259 -19.22 14.14 4.07
CA ALA A 259 -18.98 15.06 2.94
C ALA A 259 -17.57 14.94 2.35
N ASP A 260 -16.59 14.47 3.14
CA ASP A 260 -15.19 14.36 2.70
C ASP A 260 -15.02 13.28 1.63
N GLN A 261 -14.22 13.59 0.61
CA GLN A 261 -13.70 12.61 -0.35
C GLN A 261 -12.22 12.35 -0.11
N TYR A 262 -11.81 11.11 -0.27
CA TYR A 262 -10.43 10.68 -0.15
C TYR A 262 -9.94 10.07 -1.47
N LEU A 263 -8.66 10.26 -1.75
CA LEU A 263 -7.95 9.55 -2.80
C LEU A 263 -7.12 8.44 -2.14
N VAL A 264 -7.26 7.23 -2.64
CA VAL A 264 -6.46 6.08 -2.21
C VAL A 264 -5.15 6.12 -2.98
N ILE A 265 -4.04 6.08 -2.28
CA ILE A 265 -2.70 6.21 -2.86
C ILE A 265 -1.82 5.01 -2.54
N ASP A 266 -0.92 4.68 -3.47
CA ASP A 266 0.13 3.70 -3.26
C ASP A 266 1.30 4.41 -2.53
N TYR A 267 1.31 4.34 -1.19
CA TYR A 267 2.19 5.17 -0.35
C TYR A 267 3.49 4.45 0.05
N ASN A 268 3.36 3.27 0.59
CA ASN A 268 4.45 2.34 0.88
C ASN A 268 4.09 0.95 0.33
N HIS A 269 4.20 -0.14 1.08
CA HIS A 269 3.61 -1.42 0.69
C HIS A 269 2.09 -1.49 0.94
N ARG A 270 1.47 -0.39 1.40
CA ARG A 270 0.04 -0.29 1.72
C ARG A 270 -0.64 0.83 0.94
N TYR A 271 -1.92 0.65 0.75
CA TYR A 271 -2.81 1.64 0.16
C TYR A 271 -3.36 2.54 1.26
N LEU A 272 -2.92 3.78 1.28
CA LEU A 272 -3.29 4.78 2.26
C LEU A 272 -4.15 5.87 1.63
N MET A 273 -4.64 6.80 2.42
CA MET A 273 -5.61 7.79 1.96
C MET A 273 -5.13 9.20 2.25
N VAL A 274 -5.44 10.11 1.31
CA VAL A 274 -5.31 11.57 1.50
C VAL A 274 -6.66 12.21 1.22
N LYS A 275 -7.00 13.31 1.93
CA LYS A 275 -8.19 14.07 1.57
C LYS A 275 -8.01 14.70 0.19
N ALA A 276 -9.02 14.56 -0.67
CA ALA A 276 -8.97 15.12 -2.01
C ALA A 276 -8.82 16.64 -2.01
N SER A 277 -9.34 17.31 -0.97
CA SER A 277 -9.20 18.76 -0.75
C SER A 277 -7.78 19.22 -0.44
N ASP A 278 -6.93 18.34 0.06
CA ASP A 278 -5.62 18.69 0.63
C ASP A 278 -4.47 18.49 -0.38
N VAL A 279 -4.76 17.99 -1.56
CA VAL A 279 -3.77 17.63 -2.58
C VAL A 279 -4.08 18.22 -3.95
N VAL A 280 -3.08 18.24 -4.81
CA VAL A 280 -3.24 18.52 -6.24
C VAL A 280 -3.18 17.19 -7.01
N LEU A 281 -4.30 16.84 -7.65
CA LEU A 281 -4.40 15.67 -8.52
C LEU A 281 -3.90 16.01 -9.93
N THR A 282 -3.04 15.17 -10.47
CA THR A 282 -2.62 15.18 -11.88
C THR A 282 -3.22 13.93 -12.54
N PRO A 283 -4.08 14.07 -13.56
CA PRO A 283 -4.63 12.93 -14.28
C PRO A 283 -3.54 12.08 -14.94
N ALA A 284 -3.85 10.84 -15.22
CA ALA A 284 -3.04 10.01 -16.13
C ALA A 284 -2.99 10.63 -17.53
N CYS A 285 -1.86 10.51 -18.23
CA CYS A 285 -1.65 11.05 -19.59
C CYS A 285 -2.37 10.19 -20.65
#